data_4a694739551e89cbcea83bb7546ffc82
#
_entry.id   4a694739551e89cbcea83bb7546ffc82
#
_cell.length_a   1.000
_cell.length_b   1.000
_cell.length_c   1.000
_cell.angle_alpha   90.00
_cell.angle_beta   90.00
_cell.angle_gamma   90.00
#
_symmetry.space_group_name_H-M   'P 1'
#
loop_
_entity.id
_entity.type
_entity.pdbx_description
1 polymer ?
#
loop_
_entity_poly.entity_id
_entity_poly.type
_entity_poly.pdbx_seq_one_letter_code
_entity_poly.pdbx_strand_id
1 'polypeptide(L)'
;MAARTLSETSLPFFLKRFFPHTPRENYRLVLMVFFFFMGIVFASWATRIPDIKRALDLSDAALGSILFASPLGELCAIVPSAWIIGKIHSKKALLISMILLPLCLVGLGLAFSKVTLFCALFCFGFMYNMANISVNSQAVGVEILYRRSIIATFHGMWSLGGVAGGVIGALVAPLGLSPVLHFVTICVLVLLGVFFLRSLIMPREVRIGKSRDLGHARPKFRPTPFLLILGFIAFGSMATEGAMYDWSSVFFAQVIQPGEHLVRVGYLACMCFMVMGRLLADGLVNRLGVTPVLQMSGLCIASGMSLALGFAELLPSTVGLALVGFGMASVVPLCYSLAGKAKDIPAQVGISFVSSISFFGFLACPPMVGFLSHLLNLRWALSPIILVGAAIFVLAGLAGKMKQ
;
A
#
# COMPACT_ATOMS: atom_id res chain seq x y z
N MET A 1 32.26 -18.32 -19.11
CA MET A 1 32.92 -17.37 -20.04
C MET A 1 31.86 -16.43 -20.60
N ALA A 2 31.78 -15.19 -20.13
CA ALA A 2 31.18 -13.96 -20.70
C ALA A 2 30.89 -12.95 -19.58
N ALA A 3 31.90 -12.55 -18.81
CA ALA A 3 31.90 -11.27 -18.12
C ALA A 3 32.25 -10.20 -19.16
N ARG A 4 31.30 -9.82 -20.01
CA ARG A 4 31.43 -8.60 -20.81
C ARG A 4 31.27 -7.42 -19.86
N THR A 5 32.37 -6.69 -19.71
CA THR A 5 32.50 -5.35 -19.16
C THR A 5 31.23 -4.54 -19.36
N LEU A 6 30.47 -4.36 -18.26
CA LEU A 6 29.41 -3.36 -18.19
C LEU A 6 30.12 -2.01 -18.28
N SER A 7 29.90 -1.31 -19.39
CA SER A 7 30.39 0.04 -19.65
C SER A 7 30.17 0.90 -18.41
N GLU A 8 31.19 1.64 -18.01
CA GLU A 8 31.13 2.66 -16.97
C GLU A 8 29.92 3.55 -17.21
N THR A 9 28.91 3.37 -16.37
CA THR A 9 27.71 4.16 -16.44
C THR A 9 28.10 5.61 -16.17
N SER A 10 27.76 6.50 -17.11
CA SER A 10 28.00 7.94 -17.05
C SER A 10 27.16 8.59 -15.95
N LEU A 11 27.41 8.22 -14.69
CA LEU A 11 26.85 8.92 -13.54
C LEU A 11 27.52 10.29 -13.44
N PRO A 12 26.74 11.36 -13.22
CA PRO A 12 27.30 12.66 -12.86
C PRO A 12 28.27 12.52 -11.69
N PHE A 13 29.39 13.24 -11.73
CA PHE A 13 30.49 13.11 -10.77
C PHE A 13 30.05 13.20 -9.31
N PHE A 14 29.07 14.06 -8.97
CA PHE A 14 28.53 14.23 -7.63
C PHE A 14 27.73 13.00 -7.14
N LEU A 15 27.10 12.22 -8.04
CA LEU A 15 26.37 11.03 -7.68
C LEU A 15 27.28 9.82 -7.42
N LYS A 16 28.48 9.77 -8.04
CA LYS A 16 29.43 8.67 -7.81
C LYS A 16 29.84 8.54 -6.34
N ARG A 17 29.78 9.63 -5.58
CA ARG A 17 30.10 9.61 -4.13
C ARG A 17 29.04 8.91 -3.28
N PHE A 18 27.77 8.85 -3.74
CA PHE A 18 26.64 8.28 -2.98
C PHE A 18 26.30 6.85 -3.39
N PHE A 19 26.84 6.36 -4.52
CA PHE A 19 26.50 5.04 -5.01
C PHE A 19 27.65 4.06 -4.75
N PRO A 20 27.32 2.89 -4.14
CA PRO A 20 28.27 1.79 -3.95
C PRO A 20 28.90 1.35 -5.27
N HIS A 21 30.13 0.82 -5.20
CA HIS A 21 30.90 0.48 -6.39
C HIS A 21 30.43 -0.78 -7.13
N THR A 22 29.56 -1.61 -6.52
CA THR A 22 29.10 -2.85 -7.16
C THR A 22 27.76 -2.68 -7.86
N PRO A 23 27.55 -3.23 -9.08
CA PRO A 23 26.30 -3.12 -9.80
C PRO A 23 25.07 -3.61 -9.01
N ARG A 24 25.22 -4.70 -8.24
CA ARG A 24 24.13 -5.27 -7.43
C ARG A 24 23.68 -4.32 -6.32
N GLU A 25 24.61 -3.59 -5.70
CA GLU A 25 24.29 -2.61 -4.64
C GLU A 25 23.57 -1.41 -5.23
N ASN A 26 24.00 -0.94 -6.40
CA ASN A 26 23.33 0.12 -7.14
C ASN A 26 21.89 -0.28 -7.50
N TYR A 27 21.66 -1.49 -8.01
CA TYR A 27 20.32 -1.99 -8.31
C TYR A 27 19.43 -2.01 -7.06
N ARG A 28 19.95 -2.48 -5.92
CA ARG A 28 19.24 -2.49 -4.65
C ARG A 28 18.87 -1.07 -4.20
N LEU A 29 19.83 -0.15 -4.20
CA LEU A 29 19.63 1.23 -3.75
C LEU A 29 18.59 1.95 -4.61
N VAL A 30 18.67 1.81 -5.94
CA VAL A 30 17.70 2.40 -6.86
C VAL A 30 16.28 1.90 -6.62
N LEU A 31 16.10 0.59 -6.39
CA LEU A 31 14.79 0.04 -6.08
C LEU A 31 14.27 0.53 -4.73
N MET A 32 15.13 0.67 -3.71
CA MET A 32 14.75 1.27 -2.43
C MET A 32 14.20 2.69 -2.63
N VAL A 33 14.86 3.50 -3.47
CA VAL A 33 14.40 4.86 -3.79
C VAL A 33 13.06 4.84 -4.56
N PHE A 34 12.86 3.91 -5.49
CA PHE A 34 11.59 3.84 -6.24
C PHE A 34 10.43 3.37 -5.37
N PHE A 35 10.63 2.41 -4.48
CA PHE A 35 9.62 2.05 -3.48
C PHE A 35 9.29 3.24 -2.57
N PHE A 36 10.30 3.98 -2.14
CA PHE A 36 10.12 5.20 -1.35
C PHE A 36 9.32 6.27 -2.11
N PHE A 37 9.62 6.50 -3.40
CA PHE A 37 8.86 7.42 -4.24
C PHE A 37 7.40 7.01 -4.41
N MET A 38 7.12 5.73 -4.59
CA MET A 38 5.74 5.24 -4.66
C MET A 38 4.98 5.53 -3.36
N GLY A 39 5.64 5.36 -2.21
CA GLY A 39 5.06 5.69 -0.91
C GLY A 39 4.79 7.19 -0.75
N ILE A 40 5.73 8.06 -1.12
CA ILE A 40 5.53 9.52 -1.08
C ILE A 40 4.36 9.95 -1.97
N VAL A 41 4.30 9.46 -3.20
CA VAL A 41 3.24 9.81 -4.17
C VAL A 41 1.87 9.42 -3.62
N PHE A 42 1.73 8.19 -3.08
CA PHE A 42 0.49 7.71 -2.49
C PHE A 42 0.06 8.55 -1.27
N ALA A 43 0.98 8.79 -0.33
CA ALA A 43 0.69 9.55 0.89
C ALA A 43 0.40 11.04 0.61
N SER A 44 1.03 11.61 -0.42
CA SER A 44 0.72 12.98 -0.87
C SER A 44 -0.73 13.11 -1.30
N TRP A 45 -1.28 12.13 -2.03
CA TRP A 45 -2.70 12.06 -2.34
C TRP A 45 -3.53 11.92 -1.05
N ALA A 46 -3.29 10.90 -0.24
CA ALA A 46 -4.07 10.58 0.95
C ALA A 46 -4.22 11.76 1.93
N THR A 47 -3.16 12.54 2.13
CA THR A 47 -3.15 13.69 3.03
C THR A 47 -3.90 14.91 2.48
N ARG A 48 -4.18 14.95 1.17
CA ARG A 48 -4.90 16.07 0.51
C ARG A 48 -6.35 15.75 0.18
N ILE A 49 -6.84 14.56 0.49
CA ILE A 49 -8.25 14.19 0.30
C ILE A 49 -9.20 15.19 0.95
N PRO A 50 -9.01 15.65 2.23
CA PRO A 50 -9.90 16.63 2.84
C PRO A 50 -9.93 17.97 2.09
N ASP A 51 -8.77 18.41 1.56
CA ASP A 51 -8.67 19.69 0.83
C ASP A 51 -9.43 19.63 -0.51
N ILE A 52 -9.26 18.53 -1.25
CA ILE A 52 -9.93 18.29 -2.54
C ILE A 52 -11.43 18.07 -2.33
N LYS A 53 -11.81 17.33 -1.27
CA LYS A 53 -13.22 17.16 -0.88
C LYS A 53 -13.92 18.51 -0.67
N ARG A 54 -13.25 19.42 0.08
CA ARG A 54 -13.75 20.76 0.36
C ARG A 54 -13.82 21.62 -0.92
N ALA A 55 -12.76 21.58 -1.74
CA ALA A 55 -12.68 22.38 -2.98
C ALA A 55 -13.75 22.02 -4.01
N LEU A 56 -14.16 20.74 -4.08
CA LEU A 56 -15.18 20.24 -5.02
C LEU A 56 -16.56 20.07 -4.38
N ASP A 57 -16.73 20.50 -3.14
CA ASP A 57 -17.97 20.36 -2.36
C ASP A 57 -18.58 18.96 -2.43
N LEU A 58 -17.75 17.94 -2.10
CA LEU A 58 -18.14 16.56 -2.19
C LEU A 58 -18.85 16.08 -0.91
N SER A 59 -20.04 15.50 -1.06
CA SER A 59 -20.62 14.68 -0.01
C SER A 59 -19.78 13.44 0.26
N ASP A 60 -19.91 12.80 1.42
CA ASP A 60 -19.14 11.59 1.77
C ASP A 60 -19.49 10.44 0.81
N ALA A 61 -20.75 10.29 0.41
CA ALA A 61 -21.14 9.29 -0.58
C ALA A 61 -20.48 9.53 -1.95
N ALA A 62 -20.43 10.80 -2.40
CA ALA A 62 -19.75 11.15 -3.64
C ALA A 62 -18.23 10.89 -3.54
N LEU A 63 -17.61 11.28 -2.43
CA LEU A 63 -16.19 11.00 -2.19
C LEU A 63 -15.90 9.50 -2.19
N GLY A 64 -16.65 8.69 -1.45
CA GLY A 64 -16.48 7.24 -1.41
C GLY A 64 -16.61 6.58 -2.78
N SER A 65 -17.59 7.03 -3.59
CA SER A 65 -17.77 6.56 -4.96
C SER A 65 -16.58 6.95 -5.87
N ILE A 66 -16.00 8.13 -5.67
CA ILE A 66 -14.82 8.61 -6.43
C ILE A 66 -13.56 7.86 -5.98
N LEU A 67 -13.38 7.66 -4.68
CA LEU A 67 -12.22 6.94 -4.14
C LEU A 67 -12.15 5.48 -4.64
N PHE A 68 -13.30 4.86 -4.92
CA PHE A 68 -13.38 3.55 -5.56
C PHE A 68 -12.65 3.47 -6.92
N ALA A 69 -12.47 4.60 -7.60
CA ALA A 69 -11.83 4.64 -8.91
C ALA A 69 -10.35 4.18 -8.87
N SER A 70 -9.62 4.47 -7.78
CA SER A 70 -8.21 4.05 -7.66
C SER A 70 -8.08 2.52 -7.60
N PRO A 71 -8.67 1.79 -6.65
CA PRO A 71 -8.57 0.33 -6.63
C PRO A 71 -9.23 -0.33 -7.86
N LEU A 72 -10.25 0.30 -8.49
CA LEU A 72 -10.79 -0.16 -9.77
C LEU A 72 -9.75 -0.03 -10.89
N GLY A 73 -9.02 1.08 -10.94
CA GLY A 73 -7.91 1.29 -11.87
C GLY A 73 -6.80 0.25 -11.68
N GLU A 74 -6.44 -0.04 -10.42
CA GLU A 74 -5.47 -1.08 -10.07
C GLU A 74 -5.93 -2.46 -10.58
N LEU A 75 -7.19 -2.81 -10.36
CA LEU A 75 -7.76 -4.09 -10.82
C LEU A 75 -7.73 -4.20 -12.34
N CYS A 76 -8.17 -3.15 -13.05
CA CYS A 76 -8.15 -3.10 -14.51
C CYS A 76 -6.73 -3.15 -15.08
N ALA A 77 -5.73 -2.69 -14.33
CA ALA A 77 -4.34 -2.68 -14.77
C ALA A 77 -3.63 -4.04 -14.68
N ILE A 78 -4.14 -5.03 -13.93
CA ILE A 78 -3.43 -6.30 -13.68
C ILE A 78 -3.03 -6.99 -15.00
N VAL A 79 -3.99 -7.22 -15.89
CA VAL A 79 -3.74 -7.92 -17.15
C VAL A 79 -2.93 -7.08 -18.15
N PRO A 80 -3.30 -5.79 -18.41
CA PRO A 80 -2.50 -4.92 -19.27
C PRO A 80 -1.06 -4.75 -18.79
N SER A 81 -0.84 -4.56 -17.50
CA SER A 81 0.51 -4.40 -16.93
C SER A 81 1.37 -5.63 -17.14
N ALA A 82 0.84 -6.83 -16.89
CA ALA A 82 1.56 -8.07 -17.13
C ALA A 82 1.92 -8.24 -18.63
N TRP A 83 1.00 -7.90 -19.53
CA TRP A 83 1.23 -7.95 -20.97
C TRP A 83 2.28 -6.92 -21.43
N ILE A 84 2.20 -5.67 -20.95
CA ILE A 84 3.16 -4.61 -21.26
C ILE A 84 4.56 -5.03 -20.78
N ILE A 85 4.68 -5.48 -19.53
CA ILE A 85 5.96 -5.94 -18.96
C ILE A 85 6.53 -7.10 -19.77
N GLY A 86 5.67 -8.03 -20.21
CA GLY A 86 6.09 -9.14 -21.08
C GLY A 86 6.68 -8.68 -22.43
N LYS A 87 6.16 -7.58 -22.99
CA LYS A 87 6.62 -7.02 -24.28
C LYS A 87 7.85 -6.12 -24.16
N ILE A 88 7.84 -5.18 -23.22
CA ILE A 88 8.88 -4.12 -23.14
C ILE A 88 9.87 -4.31 -22.00
N HIS A 89 9.75 -5.39 -21.22
CA HIS A 89 10.49 -5.73 -19.98
C HIS A 89 10.22 -4.77 -18.81
N SER A 90 10.46 -5.26 -17.58
CA SER A 90 10.14 -4.54 -16.34
C SER A 90 10.90 -3.20 -16.21
N LYS A 91 12.13 -3.07 -16.70
CA LYS A 91 12.87 -1.80 -16.68
C LYS A 91 12.13 -0.67 -17.40
N LYS A 92 11.68 -0.91 -18.64
CA LYS A 92 10.97 0.10 -19.42
C LYS A 92 9.58 0.39 -18.85
N ALA A 93 8.86 -0.65 -18.44
CA ALA A 93 7.56 -0.52 -17.80
C ALA A 93 7.64 0.29 -16.50
N LEU A 94 8.67 0.03 -15.67
CA LEU A 94 8.94 0.79 -14.45
C LEU A 94 9.22 2.26 -14.74
N LEU A 95 10.06 2.56 -15.73
CA LEU A 95 10.36 3.94 -16.11
C LEU A 95 9.10 4.68 -16.60
N ILE A 96 8.30 4.05 -17.44
CA ILE A 96 7.06 4.63 -17.96
C ILE A 96 6.08 4.90 -16.80
N SER A 97 5.87 3.93 -15.94
CA SER A 97 4.94 4.09 -14.83
C SER A 97 5.43 5.09 -13.80
N MET A 98 6.72 5.15 -13.50
CA MET A 98 7.30 6.13 -12.57
C MET A 98 7.36 7.57 -13.13
N ILE A 99 7.17 7.75 -14.44
CA ILE A 99 6.94 9.05 -15.06
C ILE A 99 5.45 9.40 -15.02
N LEU A 100 4.58 8.48 -15.41
CA LEU A 100 3.15 8.74 -15.54
C LEU A 100 2.43 8.82 -14.18
N LEU A 101 2.84 8.03 -13.20
CA LEU A 101 2.22 8.02 -11.87
C LEU A 101 2.23 9.40 -11.18
N PRO A 102 3.38 10.11 -11.04
CA PRO A 102 3.38 11.44 -10.45
C PRO A 102 2.68 12.49 -11.33
N LEU A 103 2.60 12.30 -12.64
CA LEU A 103 1.78 13.14 -13.50
C LEU A 103 0.28 12.93 -13.24
N CYS A 104 -0.16 11.69 -13.01
CA CYS A 104 -1.53 11.41 -12.55
C CYS A 104 -1.81 12.09 -11.20
N LEU A 105 -0.84 12.10 -10.26
CA LEU A 105 -0.99 12.83 -9.00
C LEU A 105 -1.24 14.34 -9.25
N VAL A 106 -0.51 14.97 -10.17
CA VAL A 106 -0.79 16.37 -10.56
C VAL A 106 -2.20 16.50 -11.14
N GLY A 107 -2.63 15.55 -11.97
CA GLY A 107 -3.99 15.49 -12.51
C GLY A 107 -5.07 15.46 -11.44
N LEU A 108 -4.83 14.80 -10.30
CA LEU A 108 -5.74 14.82 -9.15
C LEU A 108 -5.89 16.23 -8.56
N GLY A 109 -4.80 17.00 -8.48
CA GLY A 109 -4.83 18.38 -7.99
C GLY A 109 -5.54 19.34 -8.96
N LEU A 110 -5.47 19.06 -10.25
CA LEU A 110 -6.10 19.86 -11.31
C LEU A 110 -7.57 19.48 -11.56
N ALA A 111 -8.11 18.49 -10.87
CA ALA A 111 -9.50 18.05 -11.05
C ALA A 111 -10.46 19.17 -10.61
N PHE A 112 -11.38 19.53 -11.50
CA PHE A 112 -12.36 20.59 -11.30
C PHE A 112 -13.82 20.09 -11.20
N SER A 113 -14.02 18.78 -11.31
CA SER A 113 -15.32 18.14 -11.20
C SER A 113 -15.23 16.72 -10.66
N LYS A 114 -16.36 16.15 -10.22
CA LYS A 114 -16.46 14.75 -9.77
C LYS A 114 -15.96 13.76 -10.83
N VAL A 115 -16.32 14.00 -12.09
CA VAL A 115 -15.94 13.13 -13.21
C VAL A 115 -14.46 13.22 -13.49
N THR A 116 -13.86 14.43 -13.53
CA THR A 116 -12.43 14.59 -13.77
C THR A 116 -11.60 14.00 -12.65
N LEU A 117 -12.06 14.11 -11.39
CA LEU A 117 -11.39 13.49 -10.25
C LEU A 117 -11.47 11.96 -10.31
N PHE A 118 -12.63 11.39 -10.67
CA PHE A 118 -12.81 9.94 -10.84
C PHE A 118 -11.85 9.40 -11.93
N CYS A 119 -11.84 10.03 -13.10
CA CYS A 119 -10.94 9.62 -14.19
C CYS A 119 -9.46 9.74 -13.81
N ALA A 120 -9.07 10.82 -13.14
CA ALA A 120 -7.70 11.01 -12.67
C ALA A 120 -7.30 9.94 -11.63
N LEU A 121 -8.19 9.60 -10.68
CA LEU A 121 -7.98 8.52 -9.71
C LEU A 121 -7.90 7.14 -10.37
N PHE A 122 -8.74 6.87 -11.35
CA PHE A 122 -8.66 5.64 -12.12
C PHE A 122 -7.29 5.49 -12.82
N CYS A 123 -6.84 6.55 -13.50
CA CYS A 123 -5.53 6.58 -14.13
C CYS A 123 -4.38 6.45 -13.10
N PHE A 124 -4.52 7.12 -11.95
CA PHE A 124 -3.56 7.02 -10.85
C PHE A 124 -3.43 5.58 -10.35
N GLY A 125 -4.54 4.91 -10.03
CA GLY A 125 -4.56 3.51 -9.63
C GLY A 125 -3.99 2.58 -10.69
N PHE A 126 -4.35 2.79 -11.97
CA PHE A 126 -3.83 2.02 -13.09
C PHE A 126 -2.29 2.12 -13.19
N MET A 127 -1.75 3.34 -13.14
CA MET A 127 -0.30 3.56 -13.20
C MET A 127 0.40 3.08 -11.94
N TYR A 128 -0.25 3.20 -10.77
CA TYR A 128 0.26 2.68 -9.51
C TYR A 128 0.44 1.16 -9.55
N ASN A 129 -0.55 0.42 -10.05
CA ASN A 129 -0.45 -1.03 -10.21
C ASN A 129 0.66 -1.41 -11.19
N MET A 130 0.78 -0.73 -12.34
CA MET A 130 1.85 -0.98 -13.31
C MET A 130 3.23 -0.73 -12.71
N ALA A 131 3.40 0.34 -11.92
CA ALA A 131 4.62 0.64 -11.18
C ALA A 131 4.92 -0.48 -10.15
N ASN A 132 3.90 -0.90 -9.40
CA ASN A 132 4.01 -1.93 -8.37
C ASN A 132 4.46 -3.28 -8.96
N ILE A 133 3.82 -3.76 -10.02
CA ILE A 133 4.23 -5.01 -10.68
C ILE A 133 5.65 -4.90 -11.23
N SER A 134 5.98 -3.77 -11.87
CA SER A 134 7.28 -3.57 -12.49
C SER A 134 8.42 -3.50 -11.46
N VAL A 135 8.23 -2.74 -10.36
CA VAL A 135 9.25 -2.60 -9.32
C VAL A 135 9.45 -3.91 -8.55
N ASN A 136 8.37 -4.66 -8.29
CA ASN A 136 8.47 -5.98 -7.66
C ASN A 136 9.15 -7.01 -8.56
N SER A 137 8.90 -6.98 -9.88
CA SER A 137 9.63 -7.82 -10.83
C SER A 137 11.14 -7.55 -10.80
N GLN A 138 11.54 -6.27 -10.74
CA GLN A 138 12.94 -5.87 -10.56
C GLN A 138 13.47 -6.31 -9.19
N ALA A 139 12.68 -6.15 -8.11
CA ALA A 139 13.07 -6.53 -6.75
C ALA A 139 13.39 -8.03 -6.64
N VAL A 140 12.55 -8.89 -7.22
CA VAL A 140 12.80 -10.33 -7.29
C VAL A 140 14.09 -10.63 -8.05
N GLY A 141 14.36 -9.95 -9.17
CA GLY A 141 15.59 -10.11 -9.92
C GLY A 141 16.84 -9.74 -9.11
N VAL A 142 16.75 -8.65 -8.32
CA VAL A 142 17.87 -8.23 -7.44
C VAL A 142 18.03 -9.20 -6.26
N GLU A 143 16.91 -9.70 -5.68
CA GLU A 143 16.97 -10.71 -4.60
C GLU A 143 17.74 -11.95 -5.02
N ILE A 144 17.55 -12.43 -6.26
CA ILE A 144 18.32 -13.57 -6.80
C ILE A 144 19.82 -13.29 -6.81
N LEU A 145 20.24 -12.06 -7.16
CA LEU A 145 21.66 -11.67 -7.15
C LEU A 145 22.25 -11.64 -5.74
N TYR A 146 21.42 -11.37 -4.72
CA TYR A 146 21.85 -11.35 -3.32
C TYR A 146 21.84 -12.71 -2.64
N ARG A 147 21.15 -13.71 -3.21
CA ARG A 147 20.99 -15.06 -2.64
C ARG A 147 20.46 -15.06 -1.19
N ARG A 148 19.73 -14.02 -0.80
CA ARG A 148 19.07 -13.86 0.50
C ARG A 148 17.84 -13.00 0.36
N SER A 149 16.86 -13.19 1.23
CA SER A 149 15.62 -12.38 1.18
C SER A 149 15.91 -10.90 1.52
N ILE A 150 15.49 -10.00 0.62
CA ILE A 150 15.62 -8.54 0.77
C ILE A 150 14.34 -7.80 0.39
N ILE A 151 13.29 -8.50 -0.04
CA ILE A 151 12.02 -7.89 -0.50
C ILE A 151 11.37 -7.08 0.62
N ALA A 152 11.42 -7.58 1.87
CA ALA A 152 10.88 -6.86 3.03
C ALA A 152 11.51 -5.46 3.20
N THR A 153 12.80 -5.31 2.88
CA THR A 153 13.48 -4.00 2.92
C THR A 153 12.86 -3.02 1.94
N PHE A 154 12.51 -3.47 0.73
CA PHE A 154 11.88 -2.61 -0.28
C PHE A 154 10.49 -2.14 0.15
N HIS A 155 9.65 -3.03 0.69
CA HIS A 155 8.34 -2.66 1.25
C HIS A 155 8.46 -1.75 2.49
N GLY A 156 9.53 -1.93 3.29
CA GLY A 156 9.87 -1.00 4.37
C GLY A 156 10.16 0.42 3.85
N MET A 157 10.87 0.53 2.72
CA MET A 157 11.12 1.83 2.07
C MET A 157 9.84 2.46 1.53
N TRP A 158 8.91 1.67 1.00
CA TRP A 158 7.58 2.17 0.64
C TRP A 158 6.84 2.75 1.85
N SER A 159 6.84 2.05 2.96
CA SER A 159 6.21 2.52 4.20
C SER A 159 6.87 3.81 4.73
N LEU A 160 8.21 3.88 4.67
CA LEU A 160 8.95 5.09 5.02
C LEU A 160 8.60 6.27 4.09
N GLY A 161 8.43 6.00 2.79
CA GLY A 161 7.94 6.98 1.82
C GLY A 161 6.53 7.46 2.16
N GLY A 162 5.65 6.55 2.61
CA GLY A 162 4.32 6.87 3.11
C GLY A 162 4.33 7.82 4.30
N VAL A 163 5.20 7.56 5.27
CA VAL A 163 5.39 8.47 6.43
C VAL A 163 5.96 9.82 5.97
N ALA A 164 6.99 9.82 5.12
CA ALA A 164 7.60 11.06 4.62
C ALA A 164 6.59 11.92 3.83
N GLY A 165 5.81 11.32 2.91
CA GLY A 165 4.75 12.01 2.18
C GLY A 165 3.64 12.51 3.11
N GLY A 166 3.31 11.74 4.14
CA GLY A 166 2.38 12.14 5.20
C GLY A 166 2.87 13.39 5.96
N VAL A 167 4.13 13.40 6.36
CA VAL A 167 4.77 14.55 7.04
C VAL A 167 4.80 15.76 6.12
N ILE A 168 5.21 15.60 4.86
CA ILE A 168 5.20 16.71 3.88
C ILE A 168 3.78 17.28 3.75
N GLY A 169 2.75 16.43 3.58
CA GLY A 169 1.37 16.87 3.48
C GLY A 169 0.88 17.61 4.72
N ALA A 170 1.26 17.13 5.92
CA ALA A 170 0.91 17.76 7.19
C ALA A 170 1.58 19.13 7.38
N LEU A 171 2.80 19.31 6.86
CA LEU A 171 3.53 20.58 6.96
C LEU A 171 3.07 21.61 5.93
N VAL A 172 2.83 21.19 4.67
CA VAL A 172 2.55 22.15 3.58
C VAL A 172 1.09 22.57 3.50
N ALA A 173 0.15 21.75 3.97
CA ALA A 173 -1.27 22.10 3.89
C ALA A 173 -1.67 23.28 4.79
N PRO A 174 -1.23 23.36 6.07
CA PRO A 174 -1.53 24.52 6.93
C PRO A 174 -0.87 25.83 6.47
N LEU A 175 0.15 25.75 5.60
CA LEU A 175 0.77 26.93 5.00
C LEU A 175 -0.08 27.54 3.87
N GLY A 176 -1.28 27.00 3.60
CA GLY A 176 -2.16 27.45 2.53
C GLY A 176 -1.69 27.06 1.13
N LEU A 177 -0.67 26.20 1.00
CA LEU A 177 -0.20 25.72 -0.30
C LEU A 177 -1.26 24.83 -0.94
N SER A 178 -1.64 25.17 -2.17
CA SER A 178 -2.66 24.41 -2.91
C SER A 178 -2.24 22.94 -3.13
N PRO A 179 -3.19 22.00 -3.24
CA PRO A 179 -2.91 20.61 -3.59
C PRO A 179 -2.09 20.50 -4.89
N VAL A 180 -2.38 21.35 -5.88
CA VAL A 180 -1.65 21.38 -7.17
C VAL A 180 -0.16 21.65 -6.95
N LEU A 181 0.17 22.71 -6.20
CA LEU A 181 1.58 23.07 -5.96
C LEU A 181 2.32 21.97 -5.20
N HIS A 182 1.69 21.37 -4.18
CA HIS A 182 2.24 20.22 -3.47
C HIS A 182 2.52 19.06 -4.44
N PHE A 183 1.53 18.69 -5.27
CA PHE A 183 1.66 17.56 -6.19
C PHE A 183 2.67 17.79 -7.30
N VAL A 184 2.76 19.02 -7.82
CA VAL A 184 3.80 19.41 -8.78
C VAL A 184 5.20 19.30 -8.15
N THR A 185 5.37 19.74 -6.92
CA THR A 185 6.66 19.61 -6.21
C THR A 185 7.08 18.16 -6.06
N ILE A 186 6.15 17.26 -5.64
CA ILE A 186 6.41 15.84 -5.57
C ILE A 186 6.69 15.24 -6.95
N CYS A 187 5.92 15.64 -7.96
CA CYS A 187 6.14 15.20 -9.34
C CYS A 187 7.54 15.54 -9.82
N VAL A 188 7.97 16.78 -9.67
CA VAL A 188 9.32 17.22 -10.05
C VAL A 188 10.40 16.42 -9.30
N LEU A 189 10.24 16.23 -7.98
CA LEU A 189 11.17 15.43 -7.17
C LEU A 189 11.32 14.01 -7.73
N VAL A 190 10.19 13.35 -8.01
CA VAL A 190 10.18 11.96 -8.53
C VAL A 190 10.79 11.91 -9.93
N LEU A 191 10.41 12.83 -10.82
CA LEU A 191 10.94 12.88 -12.20
C LEU A 191 12.44 13.12 -12.23
N LEU A 192 12.96 14.01 -11.39
CA LEU A 192 14.41 14.22 -11.24
C LEU A 192 15.08 12.95 -10.74
N GLY A 193 14.51 12.27 -9.73
CA GLY A 193 15.01 10.99 -9.25
C GLY A 193 15.04 9.93 -10.35
N VAL A 194 13.95 9.78 -11.11
CA VAL A 194 13.89 8.86 -12.25
C VAL A 194 14.95 9.20 -13.31
N PHE A 195 15.10 10.49 -13.65
CA PHE A 195 16.08 10.94 -14.64
C PHE A 195 17.51 10.55 -14.26
N PHE A 196 17.91 10.80 -13.00
CA PHE A 196 19.26 10.48 -12.53
C PHE A 196 19.50 8.99 -12.30
N LEU A 197 18.46 8.24 -11.88
CA LEU A 197 18.60 6.83 -11.49
C LEU A 197 18.31 5.83 -12.61
N ARG A 198 17.75 6.25 -13.74
CA ARG A 198 17.32 5.36 -14.85
C ARG A 198 18.41 4.44 -15.40
N SER A 199 19.67 4.88 -15.39
CA SER A 199 20.80 4.10 -15.89
C SER A 199 21.20 2.96 -14.93
N LEU A 200 20.88 3.12 -13.64
CA LEU A 200 21.21 2.19 -12.57
C LEU A 200 20.14 1.11 -12.33
N ILE A 201 19.04 1.11 -13.08
CA ILE A 201 18.03 0.05 -13.03
C ILE A 201 18.57 -1.18 -13.77
N MET A 202 18.36 -2.36 -13.21
CA MET A 202 18.82 -3.63 -13.80
C MET A 202 18.33 -3.77 -15.26
N PRO A 203 19.21 -3.98 -16.25
CA PRO A 203 18.85 -3.92 -17.66
C PRO A 203 17.93 -5.06 -18.13
N ARG A 204 18.09 -6.23 -17.56
CA ARG A 204 17.36 -7.44 -17.90
C ARG A 204 17.00 -8.20 -16.63
N GLU A 205 15.76 -8.64 -16.54
CA GLU A 205 15.33 -9.55 -15.48
C GLU A 205 16.16 -10.83 -15.52
N VAL A 206 16.64 -11.26 -14.35
CA VAL A 206 17.12 -12.63 -14.20
C VAL A 206 15.86 -13.51 -14.22
N ARG A 207 15.51 -14.07 -15.37
CA ARG A 207 14.41 -15.04 -15.43
C ARG A 207 14.87 -16.28 -14.63
N ILE A 208 14.22 -16.52 -13.52
CA ILE A 208 14.20 -17.87 -12.94
C ILE A 208 13.69 -18.76 -14.08
N GLY A 209 14.52 -19.73 -14.47
CA GLY A 209 14.30 -20.55 -15.66
C GLY A 209 12.83 -20.89 -15.85
N LYS A 210 12.40 -21.00 -17.14
CA LYS A 210 11.02 -21.23 -17.56
C LYS A 210 10.20 -21.85 -16.44
N SER A 211 9.19 -21.12 -15.93
CA SER A 211 8.15 -21.75 -15.14
C SER A 211 7.94 -23.11 -15.79
N ARG A 212 8.30 -24.21 -15.12
CA ARG A 212 7.94 -25.53 -15.61
C ARG A 212 6.48 -25.37 -15.96
N ASP A 213 6.15 -25.51 -17.24
CA ASP A 213 4.78 -25.76 -17.67
C ASP A 213 4.32 -26.88 -16.77
N LEU A 214 3.62 -26.52 -15.70
CA LEU A 214 2.82 -27.48 -14.95
C LEU A 214 1.78 -27.92 -15.96
N GLY A 215 2.07 -29.05 -16.58
CA GLY A 215 1.28 -29.63 -17.64
C GLY A 215 -0.21 -29.49 -17.31
N HIS A 216 -1.02 -29.31 -18.32
CA HIS A 216 -2.43 -28.91 -18.41
C HIS A 216 -3.45 -29.55 -17.44
N ALA A 217 -3.04 -30.25 -16.41
CA ALA A 217 -3.90 -30.63 -15.29
C ALA A 217 -4.03 -29.44 -14.34
N ARG A 218 -4.99 -28.54 -14.58
CA ARG A 218 -5.46 -27.63 -13.54
C ARG A 218 -5.97 -28.51 -12.39
N PRO A 219 -5.25 -28.60 -11.25
CA PRO A 219 -5.81 -29.31 -10.11
C PRO A 219 -7.15 -28.64 -9.80
N LYS A 220 -8.21 -29.40 -9.67
CA LYS A 220 -9.52 -28.87 -9.24
C LYS A 220 -9.30 -28.27 -7.85
N PHE A 221 -8.97 -26.97 -7.80
CA PHE A 221 -8.78 -26.26 -6.56
C PHE A 221 -10.11 -26.19 -5.83
N ARG A 222 -10.17 -26.75 -4.64
CA ARG A 222 -11.29 -26.59 -3.73
C ARG A 222 -10.80 -25.74 -2.54
N PRO A 223 -11.38 -24.55 -2.30
CA PRO A 223 -11.01 -23.73 -1.17
C PRO A 223 -11.30 -24.51 0.12
N THR A 224 -10.28 -24.64 0.98
CA THR A 224 -10.46 -25.22 2.31
C THR A 224 -11.05 -24.20 3.27
N PRO A 225 -11.79 -24.62 4.32
CA PRO A 225 -12.28 -23.70 5.36
C PRO A 225 -11.15 -22.86 5.99
N PHE A 226 -9.96 -23.44 6.13
CA PHE A 226 -8.77 -22.73 6.61
C PHE A 226 -8.37 -21.56 5.70
N LEU A 227 -8.30 -21.75 4.39
CA LEU A 227 -7.99 -20.69 3.43
C LEU A 227 -9.08 -19.62 3.36
N LEU A 228 -10.34 -20.01 3.50
CA LEU A 228 -11.46 -19.05 3.58
C LEU A 228 -11.33 -18.16 4.82
N ILE A 229 -11.06 -18.74 5.99
CA ILE A 229 -10.84 -17.98 7.22
C ILE A 229 -9.67 -17.00 7.06
N LEU A 230 -8.53 -17.45 6.52
CA LEU A 230 -7.40 -16.56 6.25
C LEU A 230 -7.77 -15.45 5.25
N GLY A 231 -8.56 -15.78 4.22
CA GLY A 231 -9.07 -14.80 3.26
C GLY A 231 -9.92 -13.72 3.93
N PHE A 232 -10.84 -14.11 4.83
CA PHE A 232 -11.69 -13.14 5.56
C PHE A 232 -10.89 -12.31 6.58
N ILE A 233 -9.91 -12.88 7.25
CA ILE A 233 -8.98 -12.13 8.12
C ILE A 233 -8.24 -11.06 7.29
N ALA A 234 -7.67 -11.48 6.16
CA ALA A 234 -6.93 -10.58 5.28
C ALA A 234 -7.85 -9.53 4.62
N PHE A 235 -9.09 -9.89 4.24
CA PHE A 235 -10.13 -8.97 3.75
C PHE A 235 -10.40 -7.86 4.77
N GLY A 236 -10.67 -8.23 6.02
CA GLY A 236 -10.93 -7.26 7.08
C GLY A 236 -9.77 -6.31 7.32
N SER A 237 -8.54 -6.83 7.32
CA SER A 237 -7.32 -6.02 7.46
C SER A 237 -7.14 -5.05 6.28
N MET A 238 -7.32 -5.49 5.04
CA MET A 238 -7.21 -4.64 3.85
C MET A 238 -8.33 -3.60 3.79
N ALA A 239 -9.55 -3.94 4.21
CA ALA A 239 -10.63 -2.97 4.35
C ALA A 239 -10.29 -1.91 5.41
N THR A 240 -9.73 -2.31 6.55
CA THR A 240 -9.27 -1.37 7.59
C THR A 240 -8.15 -0.47 7.06
N GLU A 241 -7.18 -1.03 6.34
CA GLU A 241 -6.06 -0.29 5.75
C GLU A 241 -6.56 0.75 4.73
N GLY A 242 -7.48 0.37 3.84
CA GLY A 242 -8.13 1.29 2.91
C GLY A 242 -8.89 2.41 3.60
N ALA A 243 -9.65 2.07 4.66
CA ALA A 243 -10.34 3.08 5.47
C ALA A 243 -9.38 4.08 6.10
N MET A 244 -8.25 3.62 6.62
CA MET A 244 -7.25 4.51 7.25
C MET A 244 -6.57 5.41 6.23
N TYR A 245 -6.26 4.91 5.03
CA TYR A 245 -5.67 5.74 3.98
C TYR A 245 -6.61 6.83 3.48
N ASP A 246 -7.85 6.48 3.22
CA ASP A 246 -8.79 7.37 2.54
C ASP A 246 -9.57 8.28 3.51
N TRP A 247 -9.90 7.77 4.70
CA TRP A 247 -10.85 8.41 5.58
C TRP A 247 -10.28 8.96 6.90
N SER A 248 -9.07 8.57 7.31
CA SER A 248 -8.52 9.04 8.59
C SER A 248 -8.34 10.57 8.65
N SER A 249 -7.79 11.18 7.59
CA SER A 249 -7.66 12.64 7.51
C SER A 249 -9.03 13.32 7.34
N VAL A 250 -9.97 12.70 6.64
CA VAL A 250 -11.37 13.23 6.51
C VAL A 250 -12.10 13.16 7.85
N PHE A 251 -11.92 12.06 8.62
CA PHE A 251 -12.47 11.90 9.97
C PHE A 251 -11.94 12.99 10.91
N PHE A 252 -10.66 13.28 10.88
CA PHE A 252 -10.09 14.37 11.68
C PHE A 252 -10.61 15.74 11.23
N ALA A 253 -10.73 15.99 9.93
CA ALA A 253 -11.23 17.26 9.41
C ALA A 253 -12.71 17.52 9.76
N GLN A 254 -13.55 16.48 9.72
CA GLN A 254 -15.02 16.63 9.87
C GLN A 254 -15.53 16.37 11.28
N VAL A 255 -14.96 15.39 11.99
CA VAL A 255 -15.47 14.92 13.28
C VAL A 255 -14.66 15.49 14.44
N ILE A 256 -13.33 15.41 14.38
CA ILE A 256 -12.46 15.87 15.45
C ILE A 256 -12.25 17.38 15.42
N GLN A 257 -12.14 17.95 14.22
CA GLN A 257 -11.96 19.41 13.99
C GLN A 257 -10.83 20.04 14.81
N PRO A 258 -9.61 19.50 14.84
CA PRO A 258 -8.55 19.91 15.75
C PRO A 258 -7.80 21.18 15.32
N GLY A 259 -8.28 21.90 14.32
CA GLY A 259 -7.55 22.95 13.63
C GLY A 259 -6.68 22.40 12.50
N GLU A 260 -6.37 23.24 11.50
CA GLU A 260 -5.80 22.80 10.22
C GLU A 260 -4.43 22.11 10.35
N HIS A 261 -3.61 22.52 11.34
CA HIS A 261 -2.28 21.94 11.61
C HIS A 261 -2.34 20.47 12.06
N LEU A 262 -3.44 20.05 12.67
CA LEU A 262 -3.57 18.73 13.29
C LEU A 262 -4.53 17.77 12.52
N VAL A 263 -5.14 18.22 11.44
CA VAL A 263 -6.08 17.41 10.65
C VAL A 263 -5.43 16.09 10.16
N ARG A 264 -4.14 16.07 9.94
CA ARG A 264 -3.42 14.91 9.36
C ARG A 264 -2.70 14.06 10.40
N VAL A 265 -2.80 14.44 11.68
CA VAL A 265 -2.06 13.73 12.77
C VAL A 265 -2.56 12.30 12.94
N GLY A 266 -3.87 12.06 12.77
CA GLY A 266 -4.44 10.69 12.83
C GLY A 266 -3.90 9.77 11.75
N TYR A 267 -3.81 10.25 10.51
CA TYR A 267 -3.17 9.53 9.40
C TYR A 267 -1.71 9.22 9.72
N LEU A 268 -0.94 10.23 10.16
CA LEU A 268 0.48 10.06 10.50
C LEU A 268 0.68 9.07 11.64
N ALA A 269 -0.10 9.16 12.70
CA ALA A 269 -0.02 8.23 13.81
C ALA A 269 -0.27 6.79 13.36
N CYS A 270 -1.32 6.58 12.55
CA CYS A 270 -1.63 5.28 11.97
C CYS A 270 -0.45 4.74 11.13
N MET A 271 0.11 5.54 10.22
CA MET A 271 1.22 5.13 9.36
C MET A 271 2.51 4.85 10.12
N CYS A 272 2.88 5.71 11.07
CA CYS A 272 4.08 5.50 11.89
C CYS A 272 3.98 4.21 12.72
N PHE A 273 2.84 3.96 13.34
CA PHE A 273 2.63 2.76 14.15
C PHE A 273 2.47 1.50 13.27
N MET A 274 1.98 1.63 12.05
CA MET A 274 2.00 0.53 11.09
C MET A 274 3.45 0.15 10.71
N VAL A 275 4.33 1.12 10.46
CA VAL A 275 5.76 0.85 10.23
C VAL A 275 6.37 0.15 11.43
N MET A 276 6.12 0.67 12.64
CA MET A 276 6.61 0.07 13.88
C MET A 276 6.12 -1.36 14.07
N GLY A 277 4.83 -1.60 13.82
CA GLY A 277 4.24 -2.94 13.90
C GLY A 277 4.88 -3.92 12.90
N ARG A 278 5.17 -3.47 11.66
CA ARG A 278 5.89 -4.30 10.66
C ARG A 278 7.30 -4.66 11.11
N LEU A 279 8.04 -3.71 11.71
CA LEU A 279 9.39 -3.97 12.20
C LEU A 279 9.42 -4.92 13.40
N LEU A 280 8.41 -4.88 14.26
CA LEU A 280 8.31 -5.73 15.44
C LEU A 280 7.65 -7.09 15.17
N ALA A 281 6.96 -7.25 14.02
CA ALA A 281 6.15 -8.42 13.71
C ALA A 281 6.92 -9.75 13.83
N ASP A 282 8.12 -9.83 13.24
CA ASP A 282 8.92 -11.06 13.25
C ASP A 282 9.35 -11.43 14.69
N GLY A 283 9.73 -10.44 15.49
CA GLY A 283 10.09 -10.64 16.90
C GLY A 283 8.91 -11.15 17.74
N LEU A 284 7.73 -10.56 17.51
CA LEU A 284 6.49 -10.98 18.19
C LEU A 284 6.07 -12.40 17.78
N VAL A 285 6.12 -12.70 16.48
CA VAL A 285 5.78 -14.04 15.97
C VAL A 285 6.73 -15.11 16.48
N ASN A 286 8.03 -14.81 16.55
CA ASN A 286 9.03 -15.75 17.07
C ASN A 286 8.85 -16.04 18.57
N ARG A 287 8.34 -15.08 19.36
CA ARG A 287 8.13 -15.23 20.81
C ARG A 287 6.76 -15.81 21.15
N LEU A 288 5.70 -15.37 20.49
CA LEU A 288 4.32 -15.67 20.84
C LEU A 288 3.66 -16.66 19.90
N GLY A 289 4.19 -16.85 18.70
CA GLY A 289 3.54 -17.59 17.62
C GLY A 289 2.58 -16.74 16.79
N VAL A 290 2.17 -17.28 15.64
CA VAL A 290 1.36 -16.55 14.64
C VAL A 290 -0.05 -16.27 15.14
N THR A 291 -0.71 -17.26 15.76
CA THR A 291 -2.10 -17.13 16.21
C THR A 291 -2.30 -16.04 17.26
N PRO A 292 -1.53 -15.97 18.36
CA PRO A 292 -1.62 -14.87 19.33
C PRO A 292 -1.33 -13.50 18.71
N VAL A 293 -0.37 -13.41 17.80
CA VAL A 293 -0.06 -12.14 17.12
C VAL A 293 -1.25 -11.66 16.28
N LEU A 294 -1.90 -12.54 15.52
CA LEU A 294 -3.13 -12.21 14.77
C LEU A 294 -4.28 -11.81 15.71
N GLN A 295 -4.42 -12.48 16.86
CA GLN A 295 -5.43 -12.11 17.85
C GLN A 295 -5.14 -10.74 18.47
N MET A 296 -3.88 -10.46 18.86
CA MET A 296 -3.47 -9.13 19.33
C MET A 296 -3.72 -8.06 18.27
N SER A 297 -3.46 -8.35 17.00
CA SER A 297 -3.77 -7.47 15.87
C SER A 297 -5.25 -7.11 15.81
N GLY A 298 -6.14 -8.10 15.88
CA GLY A 298 -7.58 -7.88 15.92
C GLY A 298 -8.02 -7.05 17.12
N LEU A 299 -7.47 -7.34 18.31
CA LEU A 299 -7.75 -6.59 19.53
C LEU A 299 -7.28 -5.12 19.41
N CYS A 300 -6.07 -4.87 18.89
CA CYS A 300 -5.58 -3.51 18.66
C CYS A 300 -6.47 -2.73 17.68
N ILE A 301 -6.94 -3.37 16.59
CA ILE A 301 -7.87 -2.73 15.64
C ILE A 301 -9.19 -2.39 16.33
N ALA A 302 -9.80 -3.35 17.03
CA ALA A 302 -11.09 -3.14 17.69
C ALA A 302 -11.01 -2.09 18.79
N SER A 303 -10.06 -2.21 19.71
CA SER A 303 -9.89 -1.27 20.83
C SER A 303 -9.48 0.12 20.34
N GLY A 304 -8.57 0.19 19.37
CA GLY A 304 -8.11 1.46 18.78
C GLY A 304 -9.25 2.22 18.12
N MET A 305 -10.07 1.54 17.31
CA MET A 305 -11.21 2.19 16.68
C MET A 305 -12.32 2.52 17.70
N SER A 306 -12.55 1.68 18.71
CA SER A 306 -13.48 1.99 19.80
C SER A 306 -13.04 3.24 20.58
N LEU A 307 -11.74 3.39 20.84
CA LEU A 307 -11.18 4.58 21.47
C LEU A 307 -11.39 5.84 20.61
N ALA A 308 -11.05 5.75 19.32
CA ALA A 308 -11.16 6.87 18.39
C ALA A 308 -12.61 7.35 18.21
N LEU A 309 -13.56 6.43 18.07
CA LEU A 309 -14.96 6.75 17.86
C LEU A 309 -15.69 7.05 19.17
N GLY A 310 -15.30 6.41 20.27
CA GLY A 310 -15.97 6.56 21.56
C GLY A 310 -15.83 7.97 22.11
N PHE A 311 -14.61 8.50 22.11
CA PHE A 311 -14.34 9.85 22.64
C PHE A 311 -14.46 10.94 21.57
N ALA A 312 -14.03 10.64 20.33
CA ALA A 312 -14.00 11.58 19.20
C ALA A 312 -13.28 12.91 19.51
N GLU A 313 -12.20 12.83 20.27
CA GLU A 313 -11.32 13.93 20.65
C GLU A 313 -9.92 13.72 20.07
N LEU A 314 -9.11 14.79 19.99
CA LEU A 314 -7.80 14.77 19.34
C LEU A 314 -6.88 13.65 19.86
N LEU A 315 -6.62 13.63 21.17
CA LEU A 315 -5.67 12.69 21.76
C LEU A 315 -6.17 11.24 21.74
N PRO A 316 -7.39 10.91 22.21
CA PRO A 316 -7.93 9.56 22.12
C PRO A 316 -8.00 9.03 20.69
N SER A 317 -8.43 9.87 19.73
CA SER A 317 -8.53 9.45 18.33
C SER A 317 -7.14 9.23 17.72
N THR A 318 -6.15 10.06 18.05
CA THR A 318 -4.77 9.87 17.56
C THR A 318 -4.17 8.56 18.09
N VAL A 319 -4.33 8.30 19.40
CA VAL A 319 -3.87 7.04 20.03
C VAL A 319 -4.65 5.85 19.47
N GLY A 320 -5.96 6.01 19.27
CA GLY A 320 -6.82 4.98 18.68
C GLY A 320 -6.36 4.59 17.27
N LEU A 321 -6.10 5.57 16.39
CA LEU A 321 -5.61 5.29 15.03
C LEU A 321 -4.17 4.75 15.03
N ALA A 322 -3.32 5.13 15.99
CA ALA A 322 -2.02 4.50 16.19
C ALA A 322 -2.15 3.01 16.51
N LEU A 323 -3.07 2.62 17.41
CA LEU A 323 -3.35 1.22 17.74
C LEU A 323 -3.90 0.46 16.52
N VAL A 324 -4.81 1.07 15.74
CA VAL A 324 -5.31 0.49 14.49
C VAL A 324 -4.15 0.22 13.52
N GLY A 325 -3.26 1.21 13.32
CA GLY A 325 -2.08 1.09 12.46
C GLY A 325 -1.16 -0.05 12.89
N PHE A 326 -0.86 -0.13 14.18
CA PHE A 326 -0.06 -1.21 14.77
C PHE A 326 -0.73 -2.57 14.56
N GLY A 327 -2.03 -2.66 14.80
CA GLY A 327 -2.80 -3.90 14.68
C GLY A 327 -2.84 -4.45 13.25
N MET A 328 -3.09 -3.60 12.24
CA MET A 328 -3.19 -4.07 10.85
C MET A 328 -1.84 -4.42 10.20
N ALA A 329 -0.73 -3.97 10.78
CA ALA A 329 0.60 -4.01 10.17
C ALA A 329 1.06 -5.39 9.69
N SER A 330 0.78 -6.44 10.45
CA SER A 330 1.29 -7.79 10.21
C SER A 330 0.23 -8.79 9.72
N VAL A 331 -1.05 -8.43 9.72
CA VAL A 331 -2.16 -9.37 9.45
C VAL A 331 -2.05 -9.98 8.07
N VAL A 332 -1.96 -9.16 7.03
CA VAL A 332 -1.92 -9.63 5.63
C VAL A 332 -0.67 -10.47 5.34
N PRO A 333 0.56 -10.05 5.69
CA PRO A 333 1.76 -10.88 5.52
C PRO A 333 1.66 -12.23 6.23
N LEU A 334 1.12 -12.26 7.44
CA LEU A 334 0.96 -13.50 8.19
C LEU A 334 -0.08 -14.45 7.57
N CYS A 335 -1.20 -13.90 7.08
CA CYS A 335 -2.20 -14.69 6.34
C CYS A 335 -1.60 -15.30 5.06
N TYR A 336 -0.80 -14.53 4.30
CA TYR A 336 -0.13 -15.05 3.10
C TYR A 336 0.92 -16.12 3.44
N SER A 337 1.68 -15.93 4.51
CA SER A 337 2.63 -16.93 5.00
C SER A 337 1.94 -18.23 5.40
N LEU A 338 0.79 -18.15 6.09
CA LEU A 338 0.00 -19.32 6.48
C LEU A 338 -0.63 -20.00 5.26
N ALA A 339 -1.16 -19.23 4.32
CA ALA A 339 -1.76 -19.75 3.09
C ALA A 339 -0.73 -20.49 2.21
N GLY A 340 0.51 -19.97 2.15
CA GLY A 340 1.61 -20.61 1.44
C GLY A 340 2.10 -21.92 2.08
N LYS A 341 1.73 -22.19 3.33
CA LYS A 341 2.05 -23.42 4.08
C LYS A 341 0.86 -24.35 4.24
N ALA A 342 -0.26 -24.08 3.56
CA ALA A 342 -1.45 -24.94 3.63
C ALA A 342 -1.15 -26.35 3.07
N LYS A 343 -1.63 -27.41 3.77
CA LYS A 343 -1.43 -28.80 3.35
C LYS A 343 -2.15 -29.06 2.02
N ASP A 344 -1.55 -29.87 1.17
CA ASP A 344 -2.10 -30.37 -0.10
C ASP A 344 -2.46 -29.29 -1.15
N ILE A 345 -1.99 -28.06 -0.96
CA ILE A 345 -2.23 -26.94 -1.87
C ILE A 345 -0.89 -26.28 -2.25
N PRO A 346 -0.60 -26.09 -3.54
CA PRO A 346 0.58 -25.36 -3.95
C PRO A 346 0.61 -23.95 -3.34
N ALA A 347 1.74 -23.53 -2.77
CA ALA A 347 1.87 -22.26 -2.05
C ALA A 347 1.33 -21.05 -2.84
N GLN A 348 1.65 -20.99 -4.15
CA GLN A 348 1.19 -19.95 -5.04
C GLN A 348 -0.34 -19.88 -5.17
N VAL A 349 -1.01 -21.04 -5.21
CA VAL A 349 -2.48 -21.13 -5.30
C VAL A 349 -3.13 -20.64 -4.01
N GLY A 350 -2.62 -21.09 -2.85
CA GLY A 350 -3.12 -20.66 -1.54
C GLY A 350 -2.96 -19.17 -1.34
N ILE A 351 -1.77 -18.62 -1.62
CA ILE A 351 -1.50 -17.17 -1.52
C ILE A 351 -2.39 -16.39 -2.49
N SER A 352 -2.49 -16.80 -3.75
CA SER A 352 -3.33 -16.11 -4.75
C SER A 352 -4.79 -16.09 -4.34
N PHE A 353 -5.31 -17.19 -3.77
CA PHE A 353 -6.69 -17.25 -3.31
C PHE A 353 -6.95 -16.26 -2.17
N VAL A 354 -6.09 -16.27 -1.14
CA VAL A 354 -6.22 -15.36 0.01
C VAL A 354 -6.04 -13.90 -0.41
N SER A 355 -5.07 -13.60 -1.29
CA SER A 355 -4.83 -12.24 -1.78
C SER A 355 -5.98 -11.71 -2.64
N SER A 356 -6.63 -12.57 -3.43
CA SER A 356 -7.81 -12.16 -4.20
C SER A 356 -8.97 -11.75 -3.28
N ILE A 357 -9.24 -12.52 -2.22
CA ILE A 357 -10.28 -12.16 -1.22
C ILE A 357 -9.90 -10.86 -0.50
N SER A 358 -8.64 -10.72 -0.08
CA SER A 358 -8.18 -9.55 0.66
C SER A 358 -8.28 -8.26 -0.17
N PHE A 359 -7.99 -8.31 -1.47
CA PHE A 359 -8.08 -7.17 -2.36
C PHE A 359 -9.52 -6.62 -2.47
N PHE A 360 -10.54 -7.49 -2.42
CA PHE A 360 -11.94 -7.04 -2.37
C PHE A 360 -12.25 -6.21 -1.12
N GLY A 361 -11.55 -6.43 0.00
CA GLY A 361 -11.67 -5.59 1.19
C GLY A 361 -11.23 -4.15 0.92
N PHE A 362 -10.07 -3.99 0.28
CA PHE A 362 -9.57 -2.68 -0.13
C PHE A 362 -10.47 -2.00 -1.17
N LEU A 363 -10.98 -2.75 -2.13
CA LEU A 363 -11.87 -2.27 -3.19
C LEU A 363 -13.23 -1.79 -2.65
N ALA A 364 -13.84 -2.56 -1.74
CA ALA A 364 -15.18 -2.28 -1.25
C ALA A 364 -15.23 -1.16 -0.18
N CYS A 365 -14.11 -0.93 0.52
CA CYS A 365 -14.08 -0.05 1.68
C CYS A 365 -14.46 1.41 1.37
N PRO A 366 -13.89 2.10 0.36
CA PRO A 366 -14.19 3.51 0.12
C PRO A 366 -15.67 3.80 -0.13
N PRO A 367 -16.37 3.10 -1.04
CA PRO A 367 -17.78 3.34 -1.24
C PRO A 367 -18.64 2.93 -0.03
N MET A 368 -18.27 1.84 0.66
CA MET A 368 -19.02 1.39 1.84
C MET A 368 -18.99 2.46 2.94
N VAL A 369 -17.85 3.02 3.28
CA VAL A 369 -17.72 4.09 4.27
C VAL A 369 -18.46 5.35 3.79
N GLY A 370 -18.32 5.72 2.52
CA GLY A 370 -19.00 6.88 1.95
C GLY A 370 -20.53 6.80 2.03
N PHE A 371 -21.12 5.65 1.66
CA PHE A 371 -22.58 5.44 1.75
C PHE A 371 -23.06 5.33 3.19
N LEU A 372 -22.34 4.64 4.07
CA LEU A 372 -22.67 4.58 5.49
C LEU A 372 -22.58 5.97 6.14
N SER A 373 -21.61 6.79 5.74
CA SER A 373 -21.49 8.15 6.24
C SER A 373 -22.67 9.04 5.84
N HIS A 374 -23.23 8.83 4.65
CA HIS A 374 -24.44 9.53 4.22
C HIS A 374 -25.68 9.15 5.06
N LEU A 375 -25.77 7.89 5.49
CA LEU A 375 -26.90 7.38 6.28
C LEU A 375 -26.79 7.72 7.77
N LEU A 376 -25.60 7.67 8.33
CA LEU A 376 -25.34 7.76 9.77
C LEU A 376 -24.60 9.04 10.17
N ASN A 377 -23.48 9.28 9.64
CA ASN A 377 -22.40 10.27 9.67
C ASN A 377 -21.04 9.55 9.65
N LEU A 378 -19.97 10.27 9.37
CA LEU A 378 -18.64 9.66 9.20
C LEU A 378 -18.13 8.97 10.48
N ARG A 379 -18.42 9.49 11.67
CA ARG A 379 -18.04 8.87 12.95
C ARG A 379 -18.56 7.42 13.02
N TRP A 380 -19.84 7.22 12.80
CA TRP A 380 -20.47 5.90 12.90
C TRP A 380 -20.29 5.04 11.66
N ALA A 381 -20.01 5.64 10.49
CA ALA A 381 -19.66 4.91 9.27
C ALA A 381 -18.35 4.10 9.40
N LEU A 382 -17.44 4.51 10.28
CA LEU A 382 -16.22 3.78 10.59
C LEU A 382 -16.39 2.69 11.66
N SER A 383 -17.53 2.62 12.34
CA SER A 383 -17.78 1.63 13.40
C SER A 383 -17.69 0.15 12.95
N PRO A 384 -17.98 -0.23 11.69
CA PRO A 384 -17.78 -1.61 11.25
C PRO A 384 -16.35 -2.12 11.43
N ILE A 385 -15.35 -1.23 11.49
CA ILE A 385 -13.94 -1.60 11.73
C ILE A 385 -13.76 -2.21 13.13
N ILE A 386 -14.57 -1.82 14.11
CA ILE A 386 -14.59 -2.45 15.44
C ILE A 386 -14.96 -3.93 15.32
N LEU A 387 -16.02 -4.21 14.55
CA LEU A 387 -16.49 -5.57 14.31
C LEU A 387 -15.49 -6.39 13.51
N VAL A 388 -14.81 -5.74 12.55
CA VAL A 388 -13.72 -6.35 11.77
C VAL A 388 -12.57 -6.76 12.70
N GLY A 389 -12.14 -5.89 13.61
CA GLY A 389 -11.10 -6.22 14.59
C GLY A 389 -11.50 -7.40 15.48
N ALA A 390 -12.73 -7.40 16.00
CA ALA A 390 -13.26 -8.50 16.78
C ALA A 390 -13.37 -9.81 15.97
N ALA A 391 -13.79 -9.72 14.71
CA ALA A 391 -13.84 -10.87 13.80
C ALA A 391 -12.43 -11.44 13.52
N ILE A 392 -11.43 -10.59 13.29
CA ILE A 392 -10.03 -11.03 13.14
C ILE A 392 -9.57 -11.79 14.38
N PHE A 393 -9.85 -11.29 15.59
CA PHE A 393 -9.52 -11.96 16.86
C PHE A 393 -10.11 -13.37 16.94
N VAL A 394 -11.41 -13.51 16.67
CA VAL A 394 -12.11 -14.79 16.73
C VAL A 394 -11.64 -15.75 15.63
N LEU A 395 -11.58 -15.27 14.38
CA LEU A 395 -11.19 -16.09 13.24
C LEU A 395 -9.74 -16.56 13.34
N ALA A 396 -8.82 -15.73 13.88
CA ALA A 396 -7.45 -16.13 14.14
C ALA A 396 -7.38 -17.31 15.15
N GLY A 397 -8.19 -17.27 16.20
CA GLY A 397 -8.30 -18.39 17.14
C GLY A 397 -8.83 -19.68 16.50
N LEU A 398 -9.83 -19.57 15.59
CA LEU A 398 -10.36 -20.70 14.83
C LEU A 398 -9.31 -21.27 13.86
N ALA A 399 -8.61 -20.43 13.12
CA ALA A 399 -7.54 -20.84 12.23
C ALA A 399 -6.40 -21.56 12.96
N GLY A 400 -6.07 -21.10 14.18
CA GLY A 400 -5.07 -21.75 15.04
C GLY A 400 -5.44 -23.18 15.42
N LYS A 401 -6.72 -23.45 15.72
CA LYS A 401 -7.23 -24.80 16.04
C LYS A 401 -7.24 -25.73 14.83
N MET A 402 -7.45 -25.21 13.62
CA MET A 402 -7.45 -26.02 12.38
C MET A 402 -6.05 -26.42 11.92
N LYS A 403 -5.01 -25.76 12.42
CA LYS A 403 -3.62 -26.03 12.07
C LYS A 403 -3.01 -27.20 12.86
N GLN A 404 -3.64 -27.58 13.96
CA GLN A 404 -3.25 -28.72 14.76
C GLN A 404 -3.86 -30.02 14.20
#